data_8c42b3fab88f674452deb829277e11cf
#
_entry.id   8c42b3fab88f674452deb829277e11cf
#
_cell.length_a   1.000
_cell.length_b   1.000
_cell.length_c   1.000
_cell.angle_alpha   90.00
_cell.angle_beta   90.00
_cell.angle_gamma   90.00
#
_symmetry.space_group_name_H-M   'P 1'
#
loop_
_entity.id
_entity.type
_entity.pdbx_description
1 polymer ?
#
loop_
_entity_poly.entity_id
_entity_poly.type
_entity_poly.pdbx_seq_one_letter_code
_entity_poly.pdbx_strand_id
1 'polypeptide(L)'
;DGRFRTVFGEANPTQDKETLYAAHKHRFKGFIHATLKEYLKAGFETTVFDTREVCIYDGDQLIAVSYFDMGEKSMASLLGLYDERYSEWSLGKVTMLKEIEFGIENEREWYYPGYILDKDSSFDYKLDLGVTEFYTPENCWAGFSNYQPNKTHAHEIRHHTEKLCKELTELKIPHKPWLYPYFSLGHIGPWNGYLMREPAPIELGHDLEGMIVATYSSVEKGYSLFHINPCPDGSQFLNLEASDEFSNSTAYLNHLYQTGDFILLHGTLEILIDLIKVWKSNPHYLPPS
;
A
#
# COMPACT_ATOMS: atom_id res chain seq x y z
N ASP A 1 34.54 5.74 9.51
CA ASP A 1 35.52 4.78 8.94
C ASP A 1 35.71 5.12 7.49
N GLY A 2 36.92 5.63 7.07
CA GLY A 2 37.17 6.12 5.72
C GLY A 2 37.25 5.05 4.60
N ARG A 3 36.65 3.88 4.81
CA ARG A 3 36.65 2.78 3.85
C ARG A 3 35.73 3.05 2.65
N PHE A 4 34.50 3.52 2.92
CA PHE A 4 33.51 3.70 1.87
C PHE A 4 33.42 5.15 1.41
N ARG A 5 33.34 5.34 0.10
CA ARG A 5 33.17 6.65 -0.52
C ARG A 5 31.68 6.86 -0.84
N THR A 6 31.13 8.00 -0.43
CA THR A 6 29.73 8.41 -0.71
C THR A 6 29.72 9.47 -1.81
N VAL A 7 28.77 9.34 -2.75
CA VAL A 7 28.57 10.29 -3.85
C VAL A 7 27.07 10.59 -3.96
N PHE A 8 26.73 11.86 -3.98
CA PHE A 8 25.37 12.34 -4.25
C PHE A 8 25.25 12.84 -5.68
N GLY A 9 24.08 12.70 -6.28
CA GLY A 9 23.81 13.14 -7.64
C GLY A 9 22.33 13.14 -8.02
N GLU A 10 22.06 13.55 -9.24
CA GLU A 10 20.76 13.33 -9.87
C GLU A 10 20.56 11.84 -10.16
N ALA A 11 19.32 11.36 -10.02
CA ALA A 11 19.02 9.95 -10.26
C ALA A 11 19.38 9.55 -11.70
N ASN A 12 20.30 8.60 -11.82
CA ASN A 12 20.78 8.12 -13.12
C ASN A 12 20.90 6.59 -13.10
N PRO A 13 20.00 5.83 -13.73
CA PRO A 13 20.01 4.37 -13.77
C PRO A 13 21.08 3.83 -14.73
N THR A 14 22.34 3.87 -14.29
CA THR A 14 23.48 3.28 -15.03
C THR A 14 23.43 1.76 -15.02
N GLN A 15 24.23 1.12 -15.88
CA GLN A 15 24.29 -0.35 -15.99
C GLN A 15 24.66 -1.03 -14.66
N ASP A 16 25.57 -0.46 -13.86
CA ASP A 16 25.95 -1.02 -12.56
C ASP A 16 24.77 -1.00 -11.56
N LYS A 17 23.98 0.08 -11.58
CA LYS A 17 22.77 0.20 -10.75
C LYS A 17 21.65 -0.72 -11.19
N GLU A 18 21.46 -0.90 -12.50
CA GLU A 18 20.55 -1.91 -13.06
C GLU A 18 20.95 -3.33 -12.63
N THR A 19 22.25 -3.62 -12.64
CA THR A 19 22.78 -4.91 -12.17
C THR A 19 22.49 -5.11 -10.68
N LEU A 20 22.70 -4.06 -9.87
CA LEU A 20 22.40 -4.09 -8.44
C LEU A 20 20.89 -4.26 -8.19
N TYR A 21 20.05 -3.54 -8.96
CA TYR A 21 18.60 -3.70 -8.90
C TYR A 21 18.15 -5.12 -9.23
N ALA A 22 18.65 -5.68 -10.32
CA ALA A 22 18.31 -7.04 -10.75
C ALA A 22 18.69 -8.09 -9.68
N ALA A 23 19.85 -7.91 -9.01
CA ALA A 23 20.29 -8.77 -7.92
C ALA A 23 19.46 -8.61 -6.65
N HIS A 24 18.95 -7.41 -6.37
CA HIS A 24 18.27 -7.08 -5.11
C HIS A 24 16.73 -7.25 -5.16
N LYS A 25 16.11 -7.08 -6.34
CA LYS A 25 14.65 -6.98 -6.50
C LYS A 25 13.86 -8.22 -6.05
N HIS A 26 14.50 -9.41 -5.97
CA HIS A 26 13.86 -10.63 -5.44
C HIS A 26 13.41 -10.52 -3.98
N ARG A 27 13.91 -9.51 -3.24
CA ARG A 27 13.52 -9.21 -1.86
C ARG A 27 12.23 -8.39 -1.76
N PHE A 28 11.81 -7.77 -2.85
CA PHE A 28 10.58 -7.00 -2.86
C PHE A 28 9.36 -7.92 -3.00
N LYS A 29 8.24 -7.44 -2.52
CA LYS A 29 6.94 -8.11 -2.63
C LYS A 29 5.96 -7.21 -3.36
N GLY A 30 4.97 -7.83 -4.01
CA GLY A 30 3.97 -7.12 -4.78
C GLY A 30 4.44 -6.82 -6.21
N PHE A 31 3.95 -5.75 -6.80
CA PHE A 31 4.34 -5.34 -8.16
C PHE A 31 5.79 -4.87 -8.19
N ILE A 32 6.59 -5.49 -9.04
CA ILE A 32 8.04 -5.23 -9.18
C ILE A 32 8.31 -4.86 -10.64
N HIS A 33 8.81 -3.64 -10.86
CA HIS A 33 9.22 -3.20 -12.19
C HIS A 33 10.32 -4.09 -12.77
N ALA A 34 10.32 -4.30 -14.08
CA ALA A 34 11.33 -5.13 -14.74
C ALA A 34 12.73 -4.53 -14.61
N THR A 35 12.84 -3.20 -14.71
CA THR A 35 14.11 -2.46 -14.66
C THR A 35 14.05 -1.32 -13.64
N LEU A 36 15.21 -0.89 -13.17
CA LEU A 36 15.37 0.29 -12.33
C LEU A 36 14.89 1.57 -13.05
N LYS A 37 15.15 1.65 -14.35
CA LYS A 37 14.70 2.78 -15.19
C LYS A 37 13.19 2.89 -15.20
N GLU A 38 12.46 1.77 -15.31
CA GLU A 38 11.00 1.76 -15.22
C GLU A 38 10.53 2.17 -13.83
N TYR A 39 11.17 1.67 -12.78
CA TYR A 39 10.85 2.03 -11.40
C TYR A 39 10.93 3.55 -11.19
N LEU A 40 12.05 4.18 -11.56
CA LEU A 40 12.29 5.60 -11.33
C LEU A 40 11.41 6.52 -12.18
N LYS A 41 10.99 6.07 -13.35
CA LYS A 41 10.17 6.86 -14.28
C LYS A 41 8.70 6.41 -14.33
N ALA A 42 8.35 5.38 -13.55
CA ALA A 42 7.00 4.77 -13.56
C ALA A 42 6.47 4.52 -14.98
N GLY A 43 7.35 4.11 -15.91
CA GLY A 43 7.01 3.88 -17.32
C GLY A 43 6.90 5.13 -18.18
N PHE A 44 7.06 6.33 -17.65
CA PHE A 44 7.07 7.58 -18.41
C PHE A 44 8.48 7.95 -18.87
N GLU A 45 8.59 8.63 -20.03
CA GLU A 45 9.88 9.11 -20.53
C GLU A 45 10.44 10.27 -19.69
N THR A 46 9.55 11.04 -19.04
CA THR A 46 9.91 12.15 -18.16
C THR A 46 9.17 12.06 -16.84
N THR A 47 9.75 12.63 -15.80
CA THR A 47 9.14 12.75 -14.47
C THR A 47 9.06 14.20 -14.04
N VAL A 48 8.06 14.54 -13.23
CA VAL A 48 7.92 15.85 -12.58
C VAL A 48 8.66 15.91 -11.23
N PHE A 49 9.18 14.77 -10.77
CA PHE A 49 9.87 14.69 -9.49
C PHE A 49 11.35 15.06 -9.64
N ASP A 50 11.91 15.76 -8.65
CA ASP A 50 13.35 15.99 -8.49
C ASP A 50 13.96 14.82 -7.71
N THR A 51 14.18 13.71 -8.43
CA THR A 51 14.72 12.49 -7.83
C THR A 51 16.24 12.57 -7.79
N ARG A 52 16.78 12.37 -6.60
CA ARG A 52 18.23 12.33 -6.31
C ARG A 52 18.63 10.92 -5.92
N GLU A 53 19.95 10.71 -5.92
CA GLU A 53 20.54 9.45 -5.48
C GLU A 53 21.73 9.67 -4.56
N VAL A 54 21.97 8.70 -3.68
CA VAL A 54 23.23 8.55 -2.96
C VAL A 54 23.83 7.18 -3.27
N CYS A 55 25.06 7.19 -3.76
CA CYS A 55 25.83 5.99 -4.08
C CYS A 55 26.92 5.76 -3.05
N ILE A 56 27.13 4.50 -2.64
CA ILE A 56 28.21 4.09 -1.75
C ILE A 56 29.14 3.13 -2.52
N TYR A 57 30.43 3.40 -2.46
CA TYR A 57 31.47 2.64 -3.13
C TYR A 57 32.48 2.06 -2.15
N ASP A 58 32.91 0.82 -2.39
CA ASP A 58 34.14 0.23 -1.82
C ASP A 58 35.23 0.21 -2.93
N GLY A 59 36.20 1.13 -2.86
CA GLY A 59 37.05 1.43 -4.00
C GLY A 59 36.26 1.98 -5.19
N ASP A 60 36.28 1.28 -6.33
CA ASP A 60 35.54 1.62 -7.53
C ASP A 60 34.23 0.82 -7.67
N GLN A 61 33.98 -0.15 -6.78
CA GLN A 61 32.77 -0.98 -6.82
C GLN A 61 31.62 -0.27 -6.17
N LEU A 62 30.49 -0.11 -6.91
CA LEU A 62 29.21 0.31 -6.34
C LEU A 62 28.65 -0.82 -5.45
N ILE A 63 28.47 -0.53 -4.15
CA ILE A 63 27.97 -1.50 -3.17
C ILE A 63 26.59 -1.17 -2.63
N ALA A 64 26.16 0.10 -2.72
CA ALA A 64 24.78 0.49 -2.42
C ALA A 64 24.41 1.77 -3.17
N VAL A 65 23.11 1.92 -3.43
CA VAL A 65 22.50 3.15 -3.92
C VAL A 65 21.12 3.30 -3.29
N SER A 66 20.74 4.51 -2.95
CA SER A 66 19.36 4.83 -2.64
C SER A 66 18.87 6.04 -3.42
N TYR A 67 17.56 6.09 -3.62
CA TYR A 67 16.86 7.12 -4.38
C TYR A 67 15.86 7.81 -3.48
N PHE A 68 15.77 9.13 -3.63
CA PHE A 68 14.86 9.96 -2.85
C PHE A 68 14.41 11.18 -3.65
N ASP A 69 13.16 11.58 -3.43
CA ASP A 69 12.60 12.78 -4.05
C ASP A 69 12.79 14.00 -3.17
N MET A 70 13.10 15.13 -3.81
CA MET A 70 13.26 16.44 -3.17
C MET A 70 11.98 17.25 -3.31
N GLY A 71 11.41 17.67 -2.19
CA GLY A 71 10.38 18.70 -2.11
C GLY A 71 10.95 20.04 -1.67
N GLU A 72 10.11 21.06 -1.57
CA GLU A 72 10.52 22.40 -1.15
C GLU A 72 11.13 22.41 0.27
N LYS A 73 10.47 21.74 1.22
CA LYS A 73 10.89 21.64 2.63
C LYS A 73 11.08 20.21 3.12
N SER A 74 10.89 19.25 2.24
CA SER A 74 10.88 17.84 2.59
C SER A 74 11.67 17.00 1.61
N MET A 75 11.94 15.79 1.99
CA MET A 75 12.44 14.74 1.11
C MET A 75 11.83 13.40 1.47
N ALA A 76 11.69 12.52 0.49
CA ALA A 76 11.06 11.22 0.66
C ALA A 76 11.96 10.12 0.10
N SER A 77 12.32 9.14 0.93
CA SER A 77 13.04 7.94 0.49
C SER A 77 12.14 7.06 -0.37
N LEU A 78 12.64 6.62 -1.52
CA LEU A 78 11.92 5.81 -2.48
C LEU A 78 12.39 4.35 -2.48
N LEU A 79 13.69 4.13 -2.66
CA LEU A 79 14.25 2.82 -2.90
C LEU A 79 15.70 2.76 -2.42
N GLY A 80 16.01 1.74 -1.61
CA GLY A 80 17.40 1.42 -1.24
C GLY A 80 17.78 0.05 -1.81
N LEU A 81 18.96 0.01 -2.47
CA LEU A 81 19.55 -1.20 -3.05
C LEU A 81 20.95 -1.38 -2.47
N TYR A 82 21.32 -2.61 -2.18
CA TYR A 82 22.69 -2.90 -1.73
C TYR A 82 23.13 -4.31 -2.14
N ASP A 83 24.43 -4.48 -2.26
CA ASP A 83 25.05 -5.77 -2.52
C ASP A 83 25.01 -6.63 -1.24
N GLU A 84 24.36 -7.78 -1.29
CA GLU A 84 24.16 -8.67 -0.15
C GLU A 84 25.45 -9.16 0.51
N ARG A 85 26.54 -9.16 -0.22
CA ARG A 85 27.88 -9.48 0.31
C ARG A 85 28.34 -8.50 1.39
N TYR A 86 27.71 -7.31 1.45
CA TYR A 86 27.97 -6.25 2.43
C TYR A 86 26.85 -6.13 3.47
N SER A 87 26.03 -7.17 3.66
CA SER A 87 24.87 -7.15 4.57
C SER A 87 25.24 -6.82 6.03
N GLU A 88 26.42 -7.22 6.49
CA GLU A 88 26.96 -6.90 7.83
C GLU A 88 27.10 -5.39 8.11
N TRP A 89 27.17 -4.57 7.05
CA TRP A 89 27.33 -3.12 7.16
C TRP A 89 26.01 -2.35 7.23
N SER A 90 24.86 -3.05 7.21
CA SER A 90 23.54 -2.42 7.25
C SER A 90 23.37 -1.27 6.24
N LEU A 91 23.84 -1.48 5.01
CA LEU A 91 23.93 -0.42 3.98
C LEU A 91 22.60 0.25 3.69
N GLY A 92 21.46 -0.46 3.79
CA GLY A 92 20.14 0.15 3.65
C GLY A 92 19.88 1.24 4.70
N LYS A 93 20.32 1.04 5.96
CA LYS A 93 20.22 2.06 7.01
C LYS A 93 21.24 3.18 6.79
N VAL A 94 22.45 2.83 6.34
CA VAL A 94 23.52 3.80 6.05
C VAL A 94 23.09 4.75 4.93
N THR A 95 22.50 4.26 3.84
CA THR A 95 22.01 5.12 2.75
C THR A 95 20.95 6.10 3.24
N MET A 96 19.98 5.66 4.05
CA MET A 96 18.97 6.55 4.64
C MET A 96 19.58 7.62 5.55
N LEU A 97 20.59 7.29 6.35
CA LEU A 97 21.32 8.28 7.15
C LEU A 97 22.07 9.30 6.27
N LYS A 98 22.57 8.87 5.11
CA LYS A 98 23.18 9.76 4.12
C LYS A 98 22.15 10.65 3.42
N GLU A 99 20.94 10.14 3.15
CA GLU A 99 19.82 10.96 2.67
C GLU A 99 19.49 12.07 3.69
N ILE A 100 19.41 11.72 4.99
CA ILE A 100 19.15 12.70 6.06
C ILE A 100 20.27 13.74 6.15
N GLU A 101 21.54 13.32 6.10
CA GLU A 101 22.69 14.22 6.05
C GLU A 101 22.57 15.23 4.89
N PHE A 102 22.28 14.73 3.68
CA PHE A 102 22.03 15.55 2.51
C PHE A 102 20.85 16.52 2.71
N GLY A 103 19.77 16.04 3.31
CA GLY A 103 18.59 16.87 3.63
C GLY A 103 18.95 18.04 4.56
N ILE A 104 19.69 17.77 5.61
CA ILE A 104 20.16 18.80 6.57
C ILE A 104 21.05 19.84 5.84
N GLU A 105 21.99 19.40 5.01
CA GLU A 105 22.87 20.29 4.23
C GLU A 105 22.11 21.15 3.21
N ASN A 106 20.95 20.67 2.75
CA ASN A 106 20.09 21.38 1.80
C ASN A 106 18.86 22.04 2.47
N GLU A 107 18.89 22.25 3.79
CA GLU A 107 17.86 22.97 4.56
C GLU A 107 16.46 22.33 4.46
N ARG A 108 16.36 20.97 4.40
CA ARG A 108 15.10 20.24 4.46
C ARG A 108 14.68 20.05 5.90
N GLU A 109 13.43 20.36 6.18
CA GLU A 109 12.86 20.30 7.53
C GLU A 109 12.33 18.88 7.85
N TRP A 110 11.88 18.15 6.81
CA TRP A 110 11.17 16.87 6.96
C TRP A 110 11.78 15.77 6.09
N TYR A 111 11.91 14.58 6.69
CA TYR A 111 12.32 13.38 5.99
C TYR A 111 11.26 12.28 6.13
N TYR A 112 10.75 11.77 5.01
CA TYR A 112 9.79 10.68 4.95
C TYR A 112 10.50 9.36 4.62
N PRO A 113 10.74 8.48 5.62
CA PRO A 113 11.45 7.21 5.39
C PRO A 113 10.59 6.14 4.72
N GLY A 114 9.32 6.45 4.40
CA GLY A 114 8.34 5.51 3.87
C GLY A 114 7.52 4.81 4.95
N TYR A 115 6.93 3.69 4.59
CA TYR A 115 5.97 2.98 5.44
C TYR A 115 6.63 2.21 6.58
N ILE A 116 5.87 2.07 7.68
CA ILE A 116 6.00 1.02 8.69
C ILE A 116 4.68 0.24 8.70
N LEU A 117 4.71 -0.97 9.25
CA LEU A 117 3.49 -1.79 9.42
C LEU A 117 2.93 -1.62 10.84
N ASP A 118 1.65 -1.94 11.00
CA ASP A 118 0.95 -1.95 12.30
C ASP A 118 1.31 -3.16 13.19
N LYS A 119 2.30 -3.94 12.77
CA LYS A 119 2.88 -5.11 13.45
C LYS A 119 4.37 -5.14 13.18
N ASP A 120 5.10 -5.88 14.00
CA ASP A 120 6.55 -6.07 13.86
C ASP A 120 6.93 -6.49 12.44
N SER A 121 7.88 -5.79 11.87
CA SER A 121 8.27 -5.95 10.47
C SER A 121 9.74 -5.64 10.22
N SER A 122 10.21 -6.04 9.04
CA SER A 122 11.55 -5.68 8.57
C SER A 122 11.74 -4.17 8.30
N PHE A 123 10.67 -3.37 8.41
CA PHE A 123 10.71 -1.91 8.22
C PHE A 123 10.91 -1.12 9.52
N ASP A 124 10.87 -1.77 10.68
CA ASP A 124 10.90 -1.11 11.99
C ASP A 124 12.22 -0.39 12.28
N TYR A 125 13.30 -0.78 11.59
CA TYR A 125 14.58 -0.06 11.65
C TYR A 125 14.47 1.42 11.26
N LYS A 126 13.42 1.81 10.53
CA LYS A 126 13.16 3.20 10.17
C LYS A 126 12.83 4.07 11.39
N LEU A 127 12.27 3.47 12.44
CA LEU A 127 11.99 4.15 13.69
C LEU A 127 13.25 4.54 14.47
N ASP A 128 14.40 3.92 14.15
CA ASP A 128 15.68 4.22 14.79
C ASP A 128 16.43 5.40 14.13
N LEU A 129 15.90 5.98 13.04
CA LEU A 129 16.56 7.05 12.30
C LEU A 129 16.55 8.40 13.03
N GLY A 130 15.64 8.59 14.00
CA GLY A 130 15.53 9.83 14.75
C GLY A 130 14.20 9.96 15.47
N VAL A 131 13.84 11.19 15.83
CA VAL A 131 12.51 11.49 16.39
C VAL A 131 11.48 11.33 15.29
N THR A 132 10.60 10.34 15.45
CA THR A 132 9.63 9.95 14.42
C THR A 132 8.24 10.47 14.77
N GLU A 133 7.55 10.98 13.77
CA GLU A 133 6.11 11.29 13.81
C GLU A 133 5.37 10.33 12.86
N PHE A 134 4.10 10.11 13.15
CA PHE A 134 3.19 9.36 12.27
C PHE A 134 1.93 10.17 11.99
N TYR A 135 1.33 9.93 10.82
CA TYR A 135 0.07 10.56 10.45
C TYR A 135 -1.09 9.78 11.05
N THR A 136 -1.88 10.46 11.90
CA THR A 136 -2.95 9.82 12.65
C THR A 136 -4.24 9.67 11.84
N PRO A 137 -5.18 8.79 12.26
CA PRO A 137 -6.51 8.71 11.66
C PRO A 137 -7.30 10.03 11.72
N GLU A 138 -6.98 10.94 12.65
CA GLU A 138 -7.58 12.26 12.77
C GLU A 138 -6.95 13.31 11.82
N ASN A 139 -6.15 12.87 10.86
CA ASN A 139 -5.48 13.69 9.85
C ASN A 139 -4.51 14.74 10.45
N CYS A 140 -3.76 14.35 11.47
CA CYS A 140 -2.71 15.20 12.05
C CYS A 140 -1.43 14.40 12.30
N TRP A 141 -0.29 15.09 12.36
CA TRP A 141 0.98 14.50 12.75
C TRP A 141 1.10 14.42 14.28
N ALA A 142 1.56 13.29 14.79
CA ALA A 142 1.79 13.05 16.20
C ALA A 142 3.09 12.31 16.42
N GLY A 143 3.77 12.58 17.53
CA GLY A 143 4.99 11.85 17.89
C GLY A 143 4.73 10.35 18.04
N PHE A 144 5.64 9.52 17.53
CA PHE A 144 5.50 8.08 17.51
C PHE A 144 5.32 7.45 18.92
N SER A 145 5.76 8.13 19.98
CA SER A 145 5.47 7.73 21.36
C SER A 145 3.97 7.62 21.68
N ASN A 146 3.12 8.28 20.88
CA ASN A 146 1.66 8.23 21.01
C ASN A 146 1.02 7.16 20.11
N TYR A 147 1.83 6.44 19.32
CA TYR A 147 1.33 5.40 18.43
C TYR A 147 0.70 4.24 19.22
N GLN A 148 -0.49 3.86 18.82
CA GLN A 148 -1.23 2.72 19.38
C GLN A 148 -1.68 1.81 18.24
N PRO A 149 -1.13 0.59 18.11
CA PRO A 149 -1.47 -0.33 17.01
C PRO A 149 -2.95 -0.63 16.88
N ASN A 150 -3.68 -0.62 18.01
CA ASN A 150 -5.12 -0.87 18.07
C ASN A 150 -6.01 0.34 17.68
N LYS A 151 -5.40 1.47 17.35
CA LYS A 151 -6.10 2.68 16.90
C LYS A 151 -5.83 3.04 15.44
N THR A 152 -5.21 2.15 14.68
CA THR A 152 -4.98 2.37 13.26
C THR A 152 -6.24 2.07 12.44
N HIS A 153 -6.38 2.71 11.28
CA HIS A 153 -7.45 2.37 10.33
C HIS A 153 -7.45 0.88 9.96
N ALA A 154 -6.28 0.30 9.75
CA ALA A 154 -6.15 -1.12 9.43
C ALA A 154 -6.66 -2.03 10.54
N HIS A 155 -6.33 -1.71 11.81
CA HIS A 155 -6.83 -2.46 12.95
C HIS A 155 -8.36 -2.35 13.08
N GLU A 156 -8.89 -1.15 12.94
CA GLU A 156 -10.32 -0.89 13.05
C GLU A 156 -11.12 -1.61 11.96
N ILE A 157 -10.67 -1.52 10.70
CA ILE A 157 -11.28 -2.25 9.58
C ILE A 157 -11.27 -3.76 9.86
N ARG A 158 -10.14 -4.32 10.27
CA ARG A 158 -10.01 -5.74 10.62
C ARG A 158 -10.97 -6.14 11.73
N HIS A 159 -10.99 -5.39 12.83
CA HIS A 159 -11.87 -5.65 13.96
C HIS A 159 -13.34 -5.67 13.56
N HIS A 160 -13.80 -4.68 12.79
CA HIS A 160 -15.19 -4.60 12.36
C HIS A 160 -15.54 -5.64 11.28
N THR A 161 -14.61 -6.00 10.40
CA THR A 161 -14.77 -7.09 9.43
C THR A 161 -14.93 -8.43 10.15
N GLU A 162 -14.06 -8.75 11.13
CA GLU A 162 -14.15 -9.95 11.94
C GLU A 162 -15.45 -10.01 12.75
N LYS A 163 -15.87 -8.89 13.34
CA LYS A 163 -17.14 -8.77 14.06
C LYS A 163 -18.33 -9.08 13.16
N LEU A 164 -18.35 -8.50 11.96
CA LEU A 164 -19.42 -8.77 11.00
C LEU A 164 -19.44 -10.24 10.53
N CYS A 165 -18.29 -10.81 10.22
CA CYS A 165 -18.18 -12.24 9.86
C CYS A 165 -18.72 -13.16 10.98
N LYS A 166 -18.41 -12.84 12.24
CA LYS A 166 -18.91 -13.59 13.39
C LYS A 166 -20.43 -13.54 13.48
N GLU A 167 -21.03 -12.35 13.39
CA GLU A 167 -22.50 -12.17 13.40
C GLU A 167 -23.18 -12.91 12.24
N LEU A 168 -22.62 -12.84 11.03
CA LEU A 168 -23.13 -13.57 9.86
C LEU A 168 -23.07 -15.08 10.06
N THR A 169 -21.98 -15.59 10.67
CA THR A 169 -21.83 -17.01 11.00
C THR A 169 -22.87 -17.48 12.02
N GLU A 170 -23.08 -16.71 13.09
CA GLU A 170 -24.07 -17.02 14.13
C GLU A 170 -25.49 -17.05 13.55
N LEU A 171 -25.78 -16.16 12.62
CA LEU A 171 -27.06 -16.09 11.88
C LEU A 171 -27.15 -17.12 10.75
N LYS A 172 -26.12 -17.93 10.51
CA LYS A 172 -26.04 -18.90 9.41
C LYS A 172 -26.26 -18.25 8.02
N ILE A 173 -25.76 -17.03 7.87
CA ILE A 173 -25.76 -16.30 6.60
C ILE A 173 -24.48 -16.65 5.83
N PRO A 174 -24.58 -17.26 4.62
CA PRO A 174 -23.40 -17.50 3.79
C PRO A 174 -22.69 -16.18 3.48
N HIS A 175 -21.38 -16.17 3.61
CA HIS A 175 -20.53 -15.02 3.36
C HIS A 175 -19.10 -15.44 3.09
N LYS A 176 -18.34 -14.59 2.40
CA LYS A 176 -16.93 -14.85 2.11
C LYS A 176 -16.12 -13.54 2.27
N PRO A 177 -15.23 -13.47 3.25
CA PRO A 177 -14.34 -12.32 3.37
C PRO A 177 -13.27 -12.33 2.29
N TRP A 178 -12.98 -11.15 1.74
CA TRP A 178 -11.97 -10.93 0.73
C TRP A 178 -10.98 -9.86 1.16
N LEU A 179 -9.78 -9.90 0.57
CA LEU A 179 -8.85 -8.78 0.53
C LEU A 179 -8.85 -8.19 -0.87
N TYR A 180 -8.93 -6.87 -0.97
CA TYR A 180 -8.93 -6.17 -2.24
C TYR A 180 -7.67 -5.31 -2.40
N PRO A 181 -6.65 -5.79 -3.14
CA PRO A 181 -5.35 -5.13 -3.20
C PRO A 181 -5.37 -3.80 -3.96
N TYR A 182 -6.38 -3.58 -4.81
CA TYR A 182 -6.47 -2.39 -5.67
C TYR A 182 -7.27 -1.23 -5.04
N PHE A 183 -7.66 -1.33 -3.78
CA PHE A 183 -8.48 -0.34 -3.07
C PHE A 183 -7.92 1.09 -3.16
N SER A 184 -6.60 1.24 -3.17
CA SER A 184 -5.94 2.55 -3.24
C SER A 184 -6.24 3.31 -4.53
N LEU A 185 -6.51 2.61 -5.63
CA LEU A 185 -6.87 3.23 -6.91
C LEU A 185 -8.21 3.96 -6.83
N GLY A 186 -9.15 3.48 -6.02
CA GLY A 186 -10.44 4.13 -5.80
C GLY A 186 -10.35 5.49 -5.07
N HIS A 187 -9.16 5.84 -4.54
CA HIS A 187 -8.90 7.14 -3.91
C HIS A 187 -8.16 8.13 -4.82
N ILE A 188 -7.77 7.74 -6.03
CA ILE A 188 -6.90 8.52 -6.90
C ILE A 188 -7.69 9.17 -8.04
N GLY A 189 -7.60 10.52 -8.14
CA GLY A 189 -7.97 11.32 -9.31
C GLY A 189 -9.29 10.93 -9.99
N PRO A 190 -9.27 10.57 -11.27
CA PRO A 190 -10.48 10.28 -12.05
C PRO A 190 -11.21 8.99 -11.61
N TRP A 191 -10.57 8.12 -10.84
CA TRP A 191 -11.12 6.85 -10.35
C TRP A 191 -11.83 7.00 -9.01
N ASN A 192 -11.72 8.15 -8.36
CA ASN A 192 -12.34 8.42 -7.06
C ASN A 192 -13.87 8.34 -7.19
N GLY A 193 -14.46 7.41 -6.40
CA GLY A 193 -15.90 7.14 -6.41
C GLY A 193 -16.38 6.24 -7.55
N TYR A 194 -15.51 5.88 -8.50
CA TYR A 194 -15.82 4.92 -9.56
C TYR A 194 -15.34 3.50 -9.22
N LEU A 195 -14.09 3.36 -8.80
CA LEU A 195 -13.55 2.08 -8.36
C LEU A 195 -13.81 1.86 -6.86
N MET A 196 -13.97 0.58 -6.49
CA MET A 196 -14.09 0.18 -5.09
C MET A 196 -12.83 0.57 -4.32
N ARG A 197 -13.02 1.20 -3.16
CA ARG A 197 -11.96 1.75 -2.32
C ARG A 197 -11.82 1.08 -0.95
N GLU A 198 -12.63 0.08 -0.67
CA GLU A 198 -12.63 -0.65 0.59
C GLU A 198 -11.70 -1.86 0.48
N PRO A 199 -10.70 -2.01 1.41
CA PRO A 199 -9.68 -3.04 1.31
C PRO A 199 -10.14 -4.44 1.75
N ALA A 200 -11.25 -4.55 2.52
CA ALA A 200 -11.70 -5.78 3.13
C ALA A 200 -13.22 -6.02 2.94
N PRO A 201 -13.69 -6.18 1.69
CA PRO A 201 -15.09 -6.47 1.43
C PRO A 201 -15.46 -7.89 1.85
N ILE A 202 -16.69 -8.06 2.34
CA ILE A 202 -17.32 -9.35 2.64
C ILE A 202 -18.38 -9.59 1.58
N GLU A 203 -18.18 -10.58 0.74
CA GLU A 203 -19.18 -11.04 -0.24
C GLU A 203 -20.34 -11.71 0.49
N LEU A 204 -21.55 -11.30 0.17
CA LEU A 204 -22.79 -11.85 0.69
C LEU A 204 -23.57 -12.66 -0.35
N GLY A 205 -23.17 -12.58 -1.61
CA GLY A 205 -23.77 -13.25 -2.74
C GLY A 205 -23.95 -12.32 -3.93
N HIS A 206 -24.83 -12.72 -4.83
CA HIS A 206 -25.08 -12.03 -6.11
C HIS A 206 -26.58 -11.88 -6.35
N ASP A 207 -26.94 -10.90 -7.14
CA ASP A 207 -28.24 -10.78 -7.78
C ASP A 207 -28.10 -10.30 -9.24
N LEU A 208 -29.16 -9.77 -9.83
CA LEU A 208 -29.15 -9.31 -11.22
C LEU A 208 -28.26 -8.05 -11.44
N GLU A 209 -27.96 -7.31 -10.37
CA GLU A 209 -27.18 -6.06 -10.42
C GLU A 209 -25.69 -6.29 -10.17
N GLY A 210 -25.31 -7.47 -9.67
CA GLY A 210 -23.91 -7.84 -9.48
C GLY A 210 -23.62 -8.56 -8.16
N MET A 211 -22.35 -8.52 -7.75
CA MET A 211 -21.90 -9.03 -6.45
C MET A 211 -22.26 -8.03 -5.36
N ILE A 212 -22.93 -8.49 -4.30
CA ILE A 212 -23.21 -7.68 -3.12
C ILE A 212 -22.12 -7.88 -2.08
N VAL A 213 -21.57 -6.78 -1.64
CA VAL A 213 -20.54 -6.76 -0.60
C VAL A 213 -20.95 -5.86 0.57
N ALA A 214 -20.56 -6.28 1.76
CA ALA A 214 -20.59 -5.46 2.96
C ALA A 214 -19.15 -5.04 3.32
N THR A 215 -18.98 -3.79 3.74
CA THR A 215 -17.70 -3.22 4.13
C THR A 215 -17.85 -2.38 5.39
N TYR A 216 -16.70 -2.05 6.03
CA TYR A 216 -16.64 -1.08 7.12
C TYR A 216 -15.69 0.06 6.75
N SER A 217 -16.14 1.30 6.90
CA SER A 217 -15.31 2.50 6.76
C SER A 217 -14.81 2.96 8.12
N SER A 218 -13.50 2.96 8.31
CA SER A 218 -12.87 3.49 9.52
C SER A 218 -12.85 5.02 9.58
N VAL A 219 -13.10 5.70 8.45
CA VAL A 219 -13.24 7.16 8.38
C VAL A 219 -14.65 7.57 8.81
N GLU A 220 -15.66 6.97 8.19
CA GLU A 220 -17.07 7.31 8.41
C GLU A 220 -17.70 6.55 9.60
N LYS A 221 -16.91 5.65 10.23
CA LYS A 221 -17.32 4.84 11.40
C LYS A 221 -18.62 4.06 11.18
N GLY A 222 -18.82 3.54 9.97
CA GLY A 222 -20.06 2.87 9.61
C GLY A 222 -19.89 1.76 8.60
N TYR A 223 -20.92 0.90 8.52
CA TYR A 223 -20.99 -0.19 7.57
C TYR A 223 -21.73 0.25 6.32
N SER A 224 -21.26 -0.22 5.17
CA SER A 224 -21.94 -0.03 3.88
C SER A 224 -22.28 -1.38 3.24
N LEU A 225 -23.37 -1.40 2.47
CA LEU A 225 -23.84 -2.53 1.67
C LEU A 225 -24.09 -2.03 0.25
N PHE A 226 -23.42 -2.59 -0.73
CA PHE A 226 -23.52 -2.11 -2.11
C PHE A 226 -23.15 -3.19 -3.12
N HIS A 227 -23.51 -2.95 -4.39
CA HIS A 227 -23.11 -3.79 -5.50
C HIS A 227 -21.70 -3.44 -5.98
N ILE A 228 -20.97 -4.46 -6.41
CA ILE A 228 -19.74 -4.29 -7.18
C ILE A 228 -19.81 -5.12 -8.45
N ASN A 229 -19.19 -4.60 -9.50
CA ASN A 229 -19.07 -5.27 -10.79
C ASN A 229 -17.63 -5.27 -11.26
N PRO A 230 -17.14 -6.35 -11.91
CA PRO A 230 -15.84 -6.32 -12.55
C PRO A 230 -15.76 -5.17 -13.55
N CYS A 231 -14.65 -4.42 -13.51
CA CYS A 231 -14.38 -3.36 -14.48
C CYS A 231 -13.76 -4.01 -15.73
N PRO A 232 -14.50 -4.14 -16.85
CA PRO A 232 -14.03 -4.92 -18.01
C PRO A 232 -12.77 -4.33 -18.66
N ASP A 233 -12.61 -3.01 -18.60
CA ASP A 233 -11.50 -2.30 -19.24
C ASP A 233 -10.33 -1.98 -18.28
N GLY A 234 -10.50 -2.29 -16.99
CA GLY A 234 -9.55 -1.89 -15.96
C GLY A 234 -8.15 -2.50 -16.13
N SER A 235 -8.05 -3.75 -16.56
CA SER A 235 -6.77 -4.43 -16.78
C SER A 235 -6.00 -3.87 -17.98
N GLN A 236 -6.68 -3.33 -18.99
CA GLN A 236 -6.04 -2.75 -20.18
C GLN A 236 -5.43 -1.37 -19.91
N PHE A 237 -6.07 -0.58 -19.02
CA PHE A 237 -5.61 0.77 -18.71
C PHE A 237 -4.45 0.80 -17.71
N LEU A 238 -4.35 -0.17 -16.83
CA LEU A 238 -3.42 -0.12 -15.70
C LEU A 238 -2.27 -1.13 -15.81
N ASN A 239 -2.29 -2.00 -16.83
CA ASN A 239 -1.30 -3.07 -17.01
C ASN A 239 -1.02 -3.81 -15.68
N LEU A 240 -2.09 -4.06 -14.93
CA LEU A 240 -2.04 -4.71 -13.63
C LEU A 240 -1.80 -6.20 -13.84
N GLU A 241 -0.54 -6.56 -14.03
CA GLU A 241 -0.14 -7.95 -13.80
C GLU A 241 -0.22 -8.18 -12.28
N ALA A 242 -1.26 -8.91 -11.87
CA ALA A 242 -1.33 -9.39 -10.49
C ALA A 242 -0.05 -10.19 -10.23
N SER A 243 0.68 -9.88 -9.15
CA SER A 243 1.79 -10.73 -8.74
C SER A 243 1.26 -12.15 -8.54
N ASP A 244 2.06 -13.18 -8.85
CA ASP A 244 1.69 -14.59 -8.68
C ASP A 244 1.17 -14.89 -7.27
N GLU A 245 1.58 -14.12 -6.28
CA GLU A 245 1.14 -14.19 -4.88
C GLU A 245 -0.36 -13.87 -4.73
N PHE A 246 -0.90 -12.92 -5.51
CA PHE A 246 -2.32 -12.58 -5.47
C PHE A 246 -3.16 -13.40 -6.45
N SER A 247 -2.62 -13.74 -7.61
CA SER A 247 -3.36 -14.44 -8.68
C SER A 247 -3.75 -15.87 -8.32
N ASN A 248 -3.01 -16.51 -7.42
CA ASN A 248 -3.24 -17.90 -6.98
C ASN A 248 -3.91 -18.04 -5.62
N SER A 249 -4.24 -16.93 -4.94
CA SER A 249 -4.88 -16.97 -3.63
C SER A 249 -6.40 -16.86 -3.74
N THR A 250 -7.12 -17.75 -3.07
CA THR A 250 -8.58 -17.72 -2.95
C THR A 250 -9.09 -16.64 -1.98
N ALA A 251 -8.18 -15.87 -1.36
CA ALA A 251 -8.51 -14.82 -0.41
C ALA A 251 -8.54 -13.41 -1.02
N TYR A 252 -8.10 -13.27 -2.28
CA TYR A 252 -7.99 -11.96 -2.93
C TYR A 252 -8.96 -11.79 -4.09
N LEU A 253 -9.58 -10.60 -4.18
CA LEU A 253 -10.28 -10.14 -5.38
C LEU A 253 -9.23 -9.63 -6.38
N ASN A 254 -8.97 -10.42 -7.43
CA ASN A 254 -7.86 -10.23 -8.38
C ASN A 254 -8.22 -9.36 -9.59
N HIS A 255 -9.43 -8.80 -9.65
CA HIS A 255 -9.88 -7.91 -10.71
C HIS A 255 -10.17 -6.53 -10.16
N LEU A 256 -10.15 -5.52 -11.04
CA LEU A 256 -10.69 -4.21 -10.69
C LEU A 256 -12.22 -4.30 -10.60
N TYR A 257 -12.76 -3.71 -9.55
CA TYR A 257 -14.20 -3.61 -9.34
C TYR A 257 -14.64 -2.15 -9.32
N GLN A 258 -15.68 -1.85 -10.08
CA GLN A 258 -16.40 -0.59 -9.97
C GLN A 258 -17.45 -0.70 -8.87
N THR A 259 -17.66 0.40 -8.16
CA THR A 259 -18.73 0.54 -7.18
C THR A 259 -20.06 0.77 -7.90
N GLY A 260 -21.05 -0.07 -7.62
CA GLY A 260 -22.42 0.09 -8.08
C GLY A 260 -23.32 0.82 -7.07
N ASP A 261 -24.60 0.54 -7.10
CA ASP A 261 -25.57 1.20 -6.23
C ASP A 261 -25.41 0.81 -4.76
N PHE A 262 -25.53 1.80 -3.88
CA PHE A 262 -25.55 1.60 -2.44
C PHE A 262 -26.93 1.21 -1.95
N ILE A 263 -27.02 0.11 -1.22
CA ILE A 263 -28.20 -0.33 -0.48
C ILE A 263 -28.19 0.30 0.93
N LEU A 264 -27.01 0.41 1.53
CA LEU A 264 -26.76 1.08 2.79
C LEU A 264 -25.44 1.86 2.69
N LEU A 265 -25.42 3.09 3.18
CA LEU A 265 -24.22 3.90 3.30
C LEU A 265 -24.02 4.30 4.76
N HIS A 266 -22.89 3.88 5.33
CA HIS A 266 -22.39 4.23 6.68
C HIS A 266 -23.39 3.98 7.81
N GLY A 267 -24.13 2.87 7.76
CA GLY A 267 -25.09 2.48 8.79
C GLY A 267 -24.46 1.75 9.98
N THR A 268 -25.29 1.47 10.99
CA THR A 268 -24.91 0.60 12.11
C THR A 268 -24.90 -0.87 11.72
N LEU A 269 -24.25 -1.72 12.53
CA LEU A 269 -24.24 -3.17 12.30
C LEU A 269 -25.65 -3.77 12.33
N GLU A 270 -26.52 -3.29 13.20
CA GLU A 270 -27.92 -3.77 13.32
C GLU A 270 -28.70 -3.48 12.04
N ILE A 271 -28.64 -2.24 11.55
CA ILE A 271 -29.29 -1.85 10.28
C ILE A 271 -28.75 -2.69 9.12
N LEU A 272 -27.44 -2.89 9.05
CA LEU A 272 -26.82 -3.72 8.02
C LEU A 272 -27.38 -5.16 8.06
N ILE A 273 -27.40 -5.79 9.22
CA ILE A 273 -27.90 -7.16 9.39
C ILE A 273 -29.37 -7.29 8.99
N ASP A 274 -30.21 -6.33 9.36
CA ASP A 274 -31.61 -6.35 8.99
C ASP A 274 -31.81 -6.18 7.47
N LEU A 275 -31.06 -5.33 6.83
CA LEU A 275 -31.07 -5.18 5.37
C LEU A 275 -30.59 -6.44 4.66
N ILE A 276 -29.55 -7.10 5.16
CA ILE A 276 -29.06 -8.37 4.60
C ILE A 276 -30.17 -9.45 4.67
N LYS A 277 -30.91 -9.55 5.77
CA LYS A 277 -32.01 -10.50 5.91
C LYS A 277 -33.11 -10.23 4.89
N VAL A 278 -33.48 -8.95 4.70
CA VAL A 278 -34.47 -8.53 3.71
C VAL A 278 -34.01 -8.84 2.30
N TRP A 279 -32.76 -8.45 1.96
CA TRP A 279 -32.20 -8.70 0.64
C TRP A 279 -32.13 -10.19 0.29
N LYS A 280 -31.77 -11.07 1.23
CA LYS A 280 -31.76 -12.54 1.04
C LYS A 280 -33.14 -13.13 0.73
N SER A 281 -34.22 -12.40 1.00
CA SER A 281 -35.56 -12.79 0.60
C SER A 281 -35.87 -12.45 -0.86
N ASN A 282 -34.96 -11.78 -1.57
CA ASN A 282 -35.07 -11.48 -2.99
C ASN A 282 -35.02 -12.79 -3.79
N PRO A 283 -35.98 -13.05 -4.72
CA PRO A 283 -36.01 -14.29 -5.52
C PRO A 283 -34.79 -14.45 -6.46
N HIS A 284 -34.05 -13.39 -6.70
CA HIS A 284 -32.81 -13.40 -7.53
C HIS A 284 -31.53 -13.50 -6.70
N TYR A 285 -31.65 -13.70 -5.37
CA TYR A 285 -30.47 -13.91 -4.53
C TYR A 285 -29.77 -15.24 -4.86
N LEU A 286 -28.45 -15.17 -5.05
CA LEU A 286 -27.55 -16.31 -5.16
C LEU A 286 -26.48 -16.19 -4.06
N PRO A 287 -26.22 -17.25 -3.27
CA PRO A 287 -25.20 -17.21 -2.22
C PRO A 287 -23.78 -17.05 -2.81
N PRO A 288 -22.77 -16.64 -2.00
CA PRO A 288 -21.39 -16.60 -2.42
C PRO A 288 -20.88 -18.00 -2.81
N SER A 289 -19.98 -18.04 -3.79
CA SER A 289 -19.41 -19.26 -4.35
C SER A 289 -18.26 -19.83 -3.50
#